data_fefe2a50f3526d7ee4a2d8abd781e628
#
_entry.id   fefe2a50f3526d7ee4a2d8abd781e628
#
_cell.length_a   1.000
_cell.length_b   1.000
_cell.length_c   1.000
_cell.angle_alpha   90.00
_cell.angle_beta   90.00
_cell.angle_gamma   90.00
#
_symmetry.space_group_name_H-M   'P 1'
#
loop_
_entity.id
_entity.type
_entity.pdbx_description
1 polymer ?
#
loop_
_entity_poly.entity_id
_entity_poly.type
_entity_poly.pdbx_seq_one_letter_code
_entity_poly.pdbx_strand_id
1 'polypeptide(L)'
;MARWSILFLALGLGSPAAPVFAEPVVAPLATGLPRAADVTLTGVLEGRDRATTRDLAFEVPAGTAQVHVTFAYEGRDRGVTVTLGVADPVRFRGWGGGTKYDFSIGEAFATPSFLPGPIPPGRWRLMMTVPSIRTGDRSAWTARIWFSPQSNLDEVAFATQPLRTGAGWYRGDLHTHSGQSDARCRSLAGREAGCPPFYTLQEAVAHGLDFVALTDHNVTSQFIDMGYLQPHFDTLLLLPGRELTTRDGHANLLGYMGFVETDIGRPGAETPNVMLASAHATGGFLTINHPSRPTGEDCLGCGWAAADTDYANVDAIEVVNGGSTIETPGDREAAIVRQVRYWEALLDKGYRLVGIAGSDNHDAIQYRGNSPIGAQAAIGSLATVIRADDLSQGAILRGLRSGRVFVDLDEGRGRVLDLTARRGGDHAVMGGSLPIRSGRIVGSAHVEGVAGGRVELVVDGRRVALANGAVAGDTADVAIVLPRGARKWFRTDVRRPDGRLWLIGNPIYVR
;
A
#
# COMPACT_ATOMS: atom_id res chain seq x y z
N MET A 1 82.31 9.21 -1.85
CA MET A 1 81.39 9.36 -0.72
C MET A 1 80.27 10.29 -1.20
N ALA A 2 79.17 9.74 -1.71
CA ALA A 2 78.07 10.53 -2.18
C ALA A 2 76.87 10.25 -1.23
N ARG A 3 76.36 11.30 -0.56
CA ARG A 3 75.22 11.26 0.31
C ARG A 3 73.95 11.45 -0.57
N TRP A 4 73.08 10.50 -0.53
CA TRP A 4 71.73 10.60 -1.08
C TRP A 4 70.77 11.06 0.01
N SER A 5 70.11 12.21 -0.19
CA SER A 5 69.01 12.70 0.67
C SER A 5 67.70 12.18 0.10
N ILE A 6 66.99 11.41 0.89
CA ILE A 6 65.66 10.91 0.56
C ILE A 6 64.63 11.94 1.07
N LEU A 7 63.86 12.50 0.12
CA LEU A 7 62.77 13.41 0.38
C LEU A 7 61.51 12.58 0.63
N PHE A 8 60.96 12.60 1.86
CA PHE A 8 59.69 12.01 2.19
C PHE A 8 58.55 12.97 1.82
N LEU A 9 57.74 12.59 0.81
CA LEU A 9 56.52 13.27 0.49
C LEU A 9 55.40 12.68 1.38
N ALA A 10 54.90 13.43 2.36
CA ALA A 10 53.78 13.06 3.18
C ALA A 10 52.48 13.28 2.38
N LEU A 11 51.88 12.20 1.85
CA LEU A 11 50.51 12.20 1.33
C LEU A 11 49.55 12.21 2.52
N GLY A 12 48.89 13.35 2.74
CA GLY A 12 47.78 13.47 3.68
C GLY A 12 46.57 12.67 3.19
N LEU A 13 46.34 11.50 3.78
CA LEU A 13 45.10 10.78 3.63
C LEU A 13 44.01 11.50 4.44
N GLY A 14 43.16 12.27 3.73
CA GLY A 14 41.93 12.81 4.30
C GLY A 14 41.00 11.65 4.61
N SER A 15 40.72 11.42 5.88
CA SER A 15 39.69 10.47 6.29
C SER A 15 38.33 10.93 5.75
N PRO A 16 37.54 10.06 5.10
CA PRO A 16 36.19 10.42 4.74
C PRO A 16 35.37 10.67 6.02
N ALA A 17 34.70 11.82 6.08
CA ALA A 17 33.75 12.10 7.15
C ALA A 17 32.67 11.00 7.18
N ALA A 18 32.49 10.40 8.34
CA ALA A 18 31.40 9.43 8.54
C ALA A 18 30.07 10.14 8.27
N PRO A 19 29.11 9.46 7.63
CA PRO A 19 27.79 10.03 7.42
C PRO A 19 27.16 10.32 8.79
N VAL A 20 26.80 11.57 9.01
CA VAL A 20 25.98 11.98 10.16
C VAL A 20 24.59 11.41 9.89
N PHE A 21 24.29 10.28 10.52
CA PHE A 21 22.90 9.82 10.58
C PHE A 21 22.11 10.87 11.38
N ALA A 22 21.16 11.52 10.73
CA ALA A 22 20.18 12.33 11.45
C ALA A 22 19.52 11.42 12.51
N GLU A 23 19.47 11.89 13.75
CA GLU A 23 18.75 11.17 14.80
C GLU A 23 17.33 10.89 14.30
N PRO A 24 16.81 9.66 14.49
CA PRO A 24 15.45 9.35 14.10
C PRO A 24 14.52 10.30 14.86
N VAL A 25 13.81 11.15 14.13
CA VAL A 25 12.68 11.90 14.68
C VAL A 25 11.69 10.83 15.13
N VAL A 26 11.63 10.59 16.44
CA VAL A 26 10.63 9.69 17.01
C VAL A 26 9.28 10.28 16.63
N ALA A 27 8.59 9.64 15.67
CA ALA A 27 7.27 10.05 15.26
C ALA A 27 6.39 10.18 16.52
N PRO A 28 5.61 11.24 16.67
CA PRO A 28 4.69 11.35 17.79
C PRO A 28 3.81 10.10 17.79
N LEU A 29 3.69 9.46 18.94
CA LEU A 29 2.81 8.31 19.14
C LEU A 29 1.43 8.62 18.60
N ALA A 30 0.80 7.64 17.95
CA ALA A 30 -0.50 7.77 17.31
C ALA A 30 -1.46 8.61 18.15
N THR A 31 -2.14 9.56 17.50
CA THR A 31 -3.00 10.53 18.18
C THR A 31 -4.38 9.96 18.55
N GLY A 32 -4.58 8.65 18.40
CA GLY A 32 -5.88 7.98 18.61
C GLY A 32 -6.78 8.03 17.36
N LEU A 33 -8.03 7.64 17.54
CA LEU A 33 -9.02 7.64 16.46
C LEU A 33 -9.39 9.06 16.03
N PRO A 34 -9.86 9.28 14.78
CA PRO A 34 -10.19 10.61 14.25
C PRO A 34 -11.44 11.25 14.86
N ARG A 35 -11.96 10.73 15.96
CA ARG A 35 -13.09 11.25 16.73
C ARG A 35 -12.69 11.50 18.18
N ALA A 36 -13.48 12.29 18.90
CA ALA A 36 -13.27 12.51 20.33
C ALA A 36 -13.30 11.18 21.10
N ALA A 37 -12.45 11.05 22.11
CA ALA A 37 -12.47 9.90 23.01
C ALA A 37 -13.75 9.87 23.83
N ASP A 38 -14.31 8.67 24.03
CA ASP A 38 -15.49 8.46 24.87
C ASP A 38 -15.15 8.65 26.36
N VAL A 39 -13.91 8.26 26.74
CA VAL A 39 -13.37 8.48 28.10
C VAL A 39 -11.97 9.07 27.99
N THR A 40 -11.71 10.10 28.79
CA THR A 40 -10.36 10.66 28.96
C THR A 40 -10.02 10.70 30.46
N LEU A 41 -8.93 10.04 30.81
CA LEU A 41 -8.37 10.02 32.15
C LEU A 41 -7.03 10.75 32.13
N THR A 42 -6.81 11.59 33.14
CA THR A 42 -5.56 12.36 33.25
C THR A 42 -5.03 12.33 34.69
N GLY A 43 -3.76 12.58 34.84
CA GLY A 43 -3.14 12.70 36.15
C GLY A 43 -1.67 13.04 36.08
N VAL A 44 -1.06 13.06 37.26
CA VAL A 44 0.38 13.33 37.42
C VAL A 44 1.00 12.21 38.25
N LEU A 45 2.13 11.70 37.80
CA LEU A 45 3.01 10.81 38.55
C LEU A 45 4.09 11.64 39.24
N GLU A 46 4.47 11.21 40.43
CA GLU A 46 5.54 11.82 41.22
C GLU A 46 6.51 10.73 41.72
N GLY A 47 7.67 11.11 42.23
CA GLY A 47 8.68 10.18 42.73
C GLY A 47 8.16 9.10 43.68
N ARG A 48 7.11 9.42 44.50
CA ARG A 48 6.44 8.47 45.40
C ARG A 48 5.66 7.36 44.68
N ASP A 49 5.39 7.51 43.35
CA ASP A 49 4.64 6.53 42.57
C ASP A 49 5.56 5.43 42.00
N ARG A 50 6.86 5.55 42.20
CA ARG A 50 7.82 4.54 41.81
C ARG A 50 7.48 3.18 42.41
N ALA A 51 7.57 2.13 41.58
CA ALA A 51 7.27 0.75 41.94
C ALA A 51 5.81 0.51 42.42
N THR A 52 4.88 1.38 42.01
CA THR A 52 3.45 1.19 42.30
C THR A 52 2.68 0.81 41.04
N THR A 53 1.50 0.18 41.26
CA THR A 53 0.48 -0.04 40.22
C THR A 53 -0.79 0.64 40.64
N ARG A 54 -1.44 1.34 39.68
CA ARG A 54 -2.74 2.00 39.88
C ARG A 54 -3.75 1.43 38.86
N ASP A 55 -4.92 1.09 39.34
CA ASP A 55 -6.05 0.72 38.49
C ASP A 55 -6.84 1.99 38.09
N LEU A 56 -6.80 2.33 36.82
CA LEU A 56 -7.60 3.41 36.25
C LEU A 56 -8.91 2.79 35.75
N ALA A 57 -9.96 2.91 36.52
CA ALA A 57 -11.25 2.31 36.20
C ALA A 57 -12.00 3.15 35.15
N PHE A 58 -12.68 2.47 34.24
CA PHE A 58 -13.59 3.05 33.23
C PHE A 58 -14.75 2.08 32.95
N GLU A 59 -15.89 2.63 32.54
CA GLU A 59 -17.08 1.83 32.23
C GLU A 59 -17.19 1.60 30.74
N VAL A 60 -17.32 0.33 30.34
CA VAL A 60 -17.55 -0.08 28.96
C VAL A 60 -19.05 -0.28 28.75
N PRO A 61 -19.69 0.46 27.81
CA PRO A 61 -21.13 0.35 27.54
C PRO A 61 -21.53 -1.02 26.98
N ALA A 62 -22.78 -1.41 27.18
CA ALA A 62 -23.36 -2.55 26.50
C ALA A 62 -23.38 -2.31 24.97
N GLY A 63 -23.14 -3.36 24.19
CA GLY A 63 -23.07 -3.27 22.73
C GLY A 63 -21.71 -2.82 22.17
N THR A 64 -20.70 -2.63 23.04
CA THR A 64 -19.32 -2.42 22.61
C THR A 64 -18.75 -3.73 22.08
N ALA A 65 -18.22 -3.71 20.88
CA ALA A 65 -17.53 -4.85 20.25
C ALA A 65 -16.00 -4.66 20.23
N GLN A 66 -15.51 -3.44 20.46
CA GLN A 66 -14.08 -3.13 20.50
C GLN A 66 -13.81 -1.97 21.45
N VAL A 67 -12.73 -2.08 22.21
CA VAL A 67 -12.16 -1.02 23.06
C VAL A 67 -10.80 -0.64 22.47
N HIS A 68 -10.61 0.65 22.17
CA HIS A 68 -9.32 1.20 21.76
C HIS A 68 -8.78 2.13 22.85
N VAL A 69 -7.49 2.05 23.12
CA VAL A 69 -6.81 2.82 24.18
C VAL A 69 -5.56 3.46 23.64
N THR A 70 -5.40 4.77 23.88
CA THR A 70 -4.11 5.43 23.77
C THR A 70 -3.65 5.97 25.12
N PHE A 71 -2.36 5.96 25.36
CA PHE A 71 -1.76 6.47 26.59
C PHE A 71 -0.51 7.29 26.27
N ALA A 72 -0.44 8.48 26.81
CA ALA A 72 0.73 9.35 26.69
C ALA A 72 1.19 9.80 28.08
N TYR A 73 2.49 9.96 28.26
CA TYR A 73 3.08 10.51 29.49
C TYR A 73 4.39 11.24 29.19
N GLU A 74 4.76 12.15 30.06
CA GLU A 74 5.97 12.97 29.94
C GLU A 74 7.19 12.28 30.58
N GLY A 75 8.40 12.75 30.22
CA GLY A 75 9.63 12.39 30.91
C GLY A 75 10.24 11.06 30.51
N ARG A 76 9.86 10.48 29.39
CA ARG A 76 10.53 9.28 28.82
C ARG A 76 12.01 9.53 28.61
N ASP A 77 12.35 10.67 28.09
CA ASP A 77 13.72 11.16 27.86
C ASP A 77 14.53 11.30 29.15
N ARG A 78 13.85 11.47 30.28
CA ARG A 78 14.46 11.59 31.62
C ARG A 78 14.42 10.27 32.42
N GLY A 79 13.96 9.18 31.81
CA GLY A 79 13.93 7.85 32.42
C GLY A 79 12.66 7.54 33.23
N VAL A 80 11.59 8.33 33.08
CA VAL A 80 10.28 7.92 33.56
C VAL A 80 9.80 6.73 32.71
N THR A 81 9.36 5.66 33.37
CA THR A 81 8.84 4.47 32.71
C THR A 81 7.45 4.15 33.25
N VAL A 82 6.51 3.96 32.36
CA VAL A 82 5.16 3.49 32.65
C VAL A 82 4.91 2.22 31.83
N THR A 83 4.23 1.25 32.42
CA THR A 83 3.78 0.04 31.72
C THR A 83 2.28 -0.14 31.92
N LEU A 84 1.62 -0.71 30.90
CA LEU A 84 0.17 -0.82 30.89
C LEU A 84 -0.29 -2.27 30.82
N GLY A 85 -1.33 -2.60 31.56
CA GLY A 85 -2.11 -3.81 31.43
C GLY A 85 -3.60 -3.49 31.38
N VAL A 86 -4.42 -4.44 30.99
CA VAL A 86 -5.88 -4.30 30.96
C VAL A 86 -6.54 -5.53 31.57
N ALA A 87 -7.56 -5.29 32.39
CA ALA A 87 -8.48 -6.32 32.85
C ALA A 87 -9.92 -5.86 32.59
N ASP A 88 -10.75 -6.78 32.08
CA ASP A 88 -12.19 -6.61 32.00
C ASP A 88 -12.89 -7.09 33.30
N PRO A 89 -14.21 -7.02 33.42
CA PRO A 89 -14.92 -7.49 34.63
C PRO A 89 -14.72 -8.97 34.96
N VAL A 90 -14.33 -9.78 33.94
CA VAL A 90 -14.24 -11.25 34.06
C VAL A 90 -12.81 -11.70 34.19
N ARG A 91 -11.87 -11.10 33.47
CA ARG A 91 -10.49 -11.60 33.37
C ARG A 91 -9.45 -10.53 33.03
N PHE A 92 -8.21 -10.89 33.19
CA PHE A 92 -7.08 -10.16 32.64
C PHE A 92 -7.05 -10.30 31.11
N ARG A 93 -6.83 -9.16 30.42
CA ARG A 93 -6.84 -9.06 28.94
C ARG A 93 -5.45 -8.88 28.33
N GLY A 94 -4.42 -8.66 29.12
CA GLY A 94 -3.06 -8.57 28.61
C GLY A 94 -2.24 -7.45 29.23
N TRP A 95 -0.95 -7.45 28.86
CA TRP A 95 0.05 -6.51 29.36
C TRP A 95 0.95 -6.03 28.23
N GLY A 96 0.83 -4.77 27.87
CA GLY A 96 1.60 -4.13 26.80
C GLY A 96 3.05 -3.77 27.17
N GLY A 97 3.41 -3.93 28.44
CA GLY A 97 4.72 -3.51 28.93
C GLY A 97 4.94 -2.02 28.73
N GLY A 98 6.18 -1.65 28.44
CA GLY A 98 6.60 -0.26 28.14
C GLY A 98 6.61 0.07 26.65
N THR A 99 5.96 -0.71 25.79
CA THR A 99 6.01 -0.55 24.33
C THR A 99 4.64 -0.38 23.67
N LYS A 100 3.55 -0.78 24.32
CA LYS A 100 2.19 -0.72 23.78
C LYS A 100 1.39 0.34 24.49
N TYR A 101 1.38 1.55 23.92
CA TYR A 101 0.63 2.71 24.43
C TYR A 101 -0.52 3.12 23.50
N ASP A 102 -0.70 2.39 22.42
CA ASP A 102 -1.78 2.47 21.46
C ASP A 102 -2.17 1.04 21.10
N PHE A 103 -3.38 0.63 21.49
CA PHE A 103 -3.83 -0.74 21.33
C PHE A 103 -5.35 -0.86 21.30
N SER A 104 -5.82 -1.90 20.62
CA SER A 104 -7.23 -2.28 20.54
C SER A 104 -7.45 -3.68 21.10
N ILE A 105 -8.61 -3.90 21.70
CA ILE A 105 -9.10 -5.21 22.14
C ILE A 105 -10.51 -5.37 21.60
N GLY A 106 -10.71 -6.32 20.71
CA GLY A 106 -11.99 -6.69 20.13
C GLY A 106 -12.33 -8.16 20.35
N GLU A 107 -13.47 -8.58 19.83
CA GLU A 107 -13.97 -9.93 20.00
C GLU A 107 -13.10 -10.95 19.23
N ALA A 108 -12.80 -10.67 17.96
CA ALA A 108 -12.01 -11.54 17.08
C ALA A 108 -10.53 -11.16 17.01
N PHE A 109 -10.16 -9.97 17.48
CA PHE A 109 -8.83 -9.39 17.33
C PHE A 109 -8.40 -8.59 18.56
N ALA A 110 -7.10 -8.59 18.84
CA ALA A 110 -6.47 -7.66 19.77
C ALA A 110 -5.05 -7.33 19.30
N THR A 111 -4.57 -6.12 19.61
CA THR A 111 -3.16 -5.78 19.44
C THR A 111 -2.29 -6.83 20.13
N PRO A 112 -1.18 -7.30 19.50
CA PRO A 112 -0.26 -8.23 20.12
C PRO A 112 0.14 -7.80 21.54
N SER A 113 0.15 -8.73 22.48
CA SER A 113 0.26 -8.61 23.95
C SER A 113 -1.10 -8.54 24.68
N PHE A 114 -2.21 -8.43 23.95
CA PHE A 114 -3.55 -8.46 24.52
C PHE A 114 -4.36 -9.64 23.98
N LEU A 115 -5.39 -10.05 24.72
CA LEU A 115 -6.22 -11.21 24.44
C LEU A 115 -7.55 -10.77 23.83
N PRO A 116 -7.89 -11.23 22.61
CA PRO A 116 -9.22 -11.02 22.03
C PRO A 116 -10.29 -11.82 22.78
N GLY A 117 -11.52 -11.62 22.41
CA GLY A 117 -12.70 -12.31 22.92
C GLY A 117 -13.80 -11.34 23.34
N PRO A 118 -14.97 -11.84 23.82
CA PRO A 118 -16.13 -11.05 24.13
C PRO A 118 -15.77 -9.79 24.94
N ILE A 119 -16.46 -8.71 24.67
CA ILE A 119 -16.27 -7.41 25.33
C ILE A 119 -17.43 -7.24 26.35
N PRO A 120 -17.30 -7.76 27.57
CA PRO A 120 -18.35 -7.66 28.57
C PRO A 120 -18.54 -6.19 28.98
N PRO A 121 -19.78 -5.68 29.04
CA PRO A 121 -20.04 -4.35 29.57
C PRO A 121 -19.73 -4.30 31.07
N GLY A 122 -19.46 -3.09 31.56
CA GLY A 122 -19.18 -2.84 32.96
C GLY A 122 -17.80 -2.31 33.24
N ARG A 123 -17.32 -2.47 34.46
CA ARG A 123 -16.13 -1.82 34.96
C ARG A 123 -14.84 -2.53 34.51
N TRP A 124 -14.13 -1.94 33.54
CA TRP A 124 -12.80 -2.32 33.13
C TRP A 124 -11.73 -1.55 33.90
N ARG A 125 -10.50 -2.05 33.89
CA ARG A 125 -9.35 -1.42 34.54
C ARG A 125 -8.17 -1.33 33.59
N LEU A 126 -7.67 -0.13 33.35
CA LEU A 126 -6.35 0.08 32.78
C LEU A 126 -5.34 0.09 33.92
N MET A 127 -4.53 -0.95 34.00
CA MET A 127 -3.55 -1.17 35.07
C MET A 127 -2.27 -0.43 34.70
N MET A 128 -1.99 0.70 35.36
CA MET A 128 -0.83 1.54 35.14
C MET A 128 0.24 1.24 36.20
N THR A 129 1.36 0.65 35.80
CA THR A 129 2.51 0.44 36.69
C THR A 129 3.61 1.44 36.35
N VAL A 130 4.27 1.96 37.37
CA VAL A 130 5.38 2.93 37.27
C VAL A 130 6.68 2.31 37.74
N PRO A 131 7.41 1.58 36.89
CA PRO A 131 8.68 0.94 37.24
C PRO A 131 9.74 1.97 37.67
N SER A 132 9.77 3.14 37.04
CA SER A 132 10.79 4.17 37.30
C SER A 132 10.23 5.58 37.19
N ILE A 133 10.49 6.39 38.21
CA ILE A 133 10.42 7.85 38.24
C ILE A 133 11.34 8.33 39.36
N ARG A 134 12.14 9.36 39.13
CA ARG A 134 13.10 9.87 40.14
C ARG A 134 12.37 10.68 41.22
N THR A 135 12.93 10.69 42.41
CA THR A 135 12.49 11.60 43.48
C THR A 135 12.59 13.06 42.99
N GLY A 136 11.50 13.80 43.08
CA GLY A 136 11.40 15.18 42.60
C GLY A 136 10.89 15.34 41.17
N ASP A 137 10.89 14.28 40.36
CA ASP A 137 10.30 14.33 39.02
C ASP A 137 8.77 14.30 39.08
N ARG A 138 8.18 14.96 38.09
CA ARG A 138 6.74 14.93 37.80
C ARG A 138 6.52 14.55 36.35
N SER A 139 5.50 13.72 36.08
CA SER A 139 5.12 13.28 34.73
C SER A 139 3.61 13.37 34.59
N ALA A 140 3.14 14.29 33.80
CA ALA A 140 1.74 14.33 33.40
C ALA A 140 1.44 13.15 32.45
N TRP A 141 0.26 12.56 32.60
CA TRP A 141 -0.19 11.48 31.73
C TRP A 141 -1.65 11.66 31.30
N THR A 142 -1.97 11.08 30.15
CA THR A 142 -3.33 11.07 29.60
C THR A 142 -3.61 9.70 28.99
N ALA A 143 -4.72 9.07 29.41
CA ALA A 143 -5.30 7.91 28.74
C ALA A 143 -6.56 8.35 28.01
N ARG A 144 -6.72 7.95 26.74
CA ARG A 144 -7.93 8.14 25.95
C ARG A 144 -8.47 6.79 25.54
N ILE A 145 -9.79 6.62 25.65
CA ILE A 145 -10.46 5.35 25.43
C ILE A 145 -11.66 5.59 24.52
N TRP A 146 -11.81 4.74 23.51
CA TRP A 146 -12.91 4.76 22.56
C TRP A 146 -13.64 3.42 22.59
N PHE A 147 -14.95 3.46 22.38
CA PHE A 147 -15.80 2.29 22.29
C PHE A 147 -16.42 2.21 20.89
N SER A 148 -16.26 1.07 20.23
CA SER A 148 -16.83 0.85 18.91
C SER A 148 -17.88 -0.25 18.95
N PRO A 149 -19.07 -0.03 18.33
CA PRO A 149 -20.14 -1.04 18.28
C PRO A 149 -19.84 -2.18 17.32
N GLN A 150 -18.77 -2.08 16.56
CA GLN A 150 -18.28 -3.11 15.65
C GLN A 150 -16.81 -3.39 15.97
N SER A 151 -16.44 -4.65 15.92
CA SER A 151 -15.01 -5.01 15.94
C SER A 151 -14.43 -4.67 14.58
N ASN A 152 -13.84 -3.49 14.47
CA ASN A 152 -13.34 -2.94 13.24
C ASN A 152 -11.80 -2.90 13.26
N LEU A 153 -11.18 -3.71 12.39
CA LEU A 153 -9.73 -3.69 12.20
C LEU A 153 -9.24 -2.35 11.62
N ASP A 154 -10.11 -1.56 10.96
CA ASP A 154 -9.78 -0.22 10.46
C ASP A 154 -9.35 0.76 11.57
N GLU A 155 -9.72 0.48 12.82
CA GLU A 155 -9.28 1.22 14.00
C GLU A 155 -7.94 0.71 14.57
N VAL A 156 -7.39 -0.37 14.02
CA VAL A 156 -6.03 -0.81 14.32
C VAL A 156 -5.08 0.10 13.58
N ALA A 157 -4.28 0.85 14.30
CA ALA A 157 -3.40 1.88 13.74
C ALA A 157 -2.35 1.28 12.77
N PHE A 158 -2.69 1.23 11.50
CA PHE A 158 -1.68 1.26 10.44
C PHE A 158 -1.27 2.71 10.26
N ALA A 159 0.00 3.03 10.44
CA ALA A 159 0.61 4.33 10.22
C ALA A 159 -0.41 5.47 9.98
N THR A 160 -1.08 5.93 11.02
CA THR A 160 -2.07 7.02 10.96
C THR A 160 -1.44 8.35 10.58
N GLN A 161 -0.12 8.47 10.73
CA GLN A 161 0.70 9.59 10.29
C GLN A 161 1.46 9.20 9.02
N PRO A 162 1.72 10.15 8.11
CA PRO A 162 2.55 9.89 6.95
C PRO A 162 3.95 9.41 7.35
N LEU A 163 4.42 8.30 6.76
CA LEU A 163 5.81 7.86 6.93
C LEU A 163 6.80 8.84 6.28
N ARG A 164 6.35 9.55 5.23
CA ARG A 164 7.10 10.61 4.59
C ARG A 164 6.14 11.73 4.17
N THR A 165 6.43 12.95 4.60
CA THR A 165 5.69 14.15 4.21
C THR A 165 6.13 14.67 2.85
N GLY A 166 5.23 15.37 2.16
CA GLY A 166 5.50 16.01 0.89
C GLY A 166 4.91 15.29 -0.31
N ALA A 167 4.41 16.09 -1.23
CA ALA A 167 3.80 15.59 -2.46
C ALA A 167 4.86 15.04 -3.42
N GLY A 168 4.66 13.81 -3.91
CA GLY A 168 5.63 13.11 -4.75
C GLY A 168 5.02 12.00 -5.59
N TRP A 169 5.87 11.35 -6.37
CA TRP A 169 5.59 10.08 -7.02
C TRP A 169 6.06 8.96 -6.09
N TYR A 170 5.13 8.09 -5.70
CA TYR A 170 5.35 6.96 -4.80
C TYR A 170 5.18 5.66 -5.56
N ARG A 171 6.16 4.79 -5.45
CA ARG A 171 6.25 3.50 -6.15
C ARG A 171 5.83 2.36 -5.23
N GLY A 172 4.94 1.48 -5.68
CA GLY A 172 4.52 0.33 -4.89
C GLY A 172 4.04 -0.85 -5.70
N ASP A 173 3.86 -1.97 -5.00
CA ASP A 173 3.26 -3.18 -5.51
C ASP A 173 1.89 -3.37 -4.85
N LEU A 174 0.85 -3.49 -5.65
CA LEU A 174 -0.54 -3.55 -5.19
C LEU A 174 -1.11 -4.97 -5.18
N HIS A 175 -0.27 -5.99 -5.48
CA HIS A 175 -0.71 -7.38 -5.53
C HIS A 175 0.42 -8.31 -5.10
N THR A 176 0.40 -8.73 -3.82
CA THR A 176 1.38 -9.66 -3.26
C THR A 176 0.73 -10.59 -2.25
N HIS A 177 1.27 -11.79 -2.11
CA HIS A 177 0.77 -12.82 -1.22
C HIS A 177 1.77 -13.19 -0.13
N SER A 178 1.26 -13.81 0.92
CA SER A 178 2.02 -14.37 2.01
C SER A 178 1.51 -15.77 2.39
N GLY A 179 2.14 -16.39 3.37
CA GLY A 179 1.68 -17.66 3.92
C GLY A 179 0.43 -17.55 4.78
N GLN A 180 -0.19 -16.36 4.85
CA GLN A 180 -1.54 -16.20 5.43
C GLN A 180 -2.62 -16.73 4.48
N SER A 181 -2.31 -16.85 3.18
CA SER A 181 -3.09 -17.60 2.20
C SER A 181 -2.27 -18.76 1.63
N ASP A 182 -1.72 -18.63 0.45
CA ASP A 182 -1.16 -19.74 -0.31
C ASP A 182 0.28 -19.51 -0.81
N ALA A 183 0.89 -18.38 -0.49
CA ALA A 183 2.30 -18.17 -0.81
C ALA A 183 3.20 -19.20 -0.10
N ARG A 184 4.12 -19.78 -0.88
CA ARG A 184 5.02 -20.83 -0.43
C ARG A 184 6.47 -20.45 -0.66
N CYS A 185 7.29 -20.72 0.33
CA CYS A 185 8.74 -20.59 0.22
C CYS A 185 9.44 -21.75 0.94
N ARG A 186 10.75 -21.83 0.82
CA ARG A 186 11.51 -22.87 1.51
C ARG A 186 11.81 -22.46 2.95
N SER A 187 11.52 -23.37 3.88
CA SER A 187 11.93 -23.23 5.27
C SER A 187 13.46 -23.30 5.42
N LEU A 188 13.97 -23.01 6.60
CA LEU A 188 15.39 -23.12 6.91
C LEU A 188 15.97 -24.53 6.67
N ALA A 189 15.14 -25.56 6.73
CA ALA A 189 15.51 -26.94 6.41
C ALA A 189 15.27 -27.31 4.94
N GLY A 190 14.94 -26.33 4.07
CA GLY A 190 14.71 -26.53 2.63
C GLY A 190 13.36 -27.17 2.27
N ARG A 191 12.43 -27.32 3.22
CA ARG A 191 11.09 -27.87 2.99
C ARG A 191 10.13 -26.76 2.57
N GLU A 192 9.09 -27.09 1.82
CA GLU A 192 8.01 -26.17 1.52
C GLU A 192 7.26 -25.77 2.80
N ALA A 193 6.95 -24.48 2.94
CA ALA A 193 6.21 -23.92 4.05
C ALA A 193 5.47 -22.65 3.61
N GLY A 194 4.44 -22.22 4.35
CA GLY A 194 3.85 -20.89 4.14
C GLY A 194 4.92 -19.80 4.28
N CYS A 195 4.95 -18.87 3.33
CA CYS A 195 5.96 -17.81 3.30
C CYS A 195 5.60 -16.72 4.32
N PRO A 196 6.39 -16.48 5.38
CA PRO A 196 6.10 -15.46 6.38
C PRO A 196 5.97 -14.07 5.74
N PRO A 197 4.95 -13.26 6.12
CA PRO A 197 4.73 -11.91 5.56
C PRO A 197 5.96 -11.00 5.65
N PHE A 198 6.80 -11.19 6.66
CA PHE A 198 8.05 -10.45 6.86
C PHE A 198 8.94 -10.46 5.61
N TYR A 199 9.05 -11.59 4.92
CA TYR A 199 9.91 -11.69 3.72
C TYR A 199 9.35 -10.93 2.53
N THR A 200 8.03 -10.91 2.35
CA THR A 200 7.36 -10.08 1.34
C THR A 200 7.66 -8.59 1.56
N LEU A 201 7.60 -8.14 2.81
CA LEU A 201 7.91 -6.75 3.16
C LEU A 201 9.41 -6.44 3.02
N GLN A 202 10.28 -7.38 3.38
CA GLN A 202 11.73 -7.23 3.24
C GLN A 202 12.14 -7.10 1.77
N GLU A 203 11.57 -7.91 0.88
CA GLU A 203 11.81 -7.80 -0.56
C GLU A 203 11.26 -6.50 -1.14
N ALA A 204 10.09 -6.03 -0.68
CA ALA A 204 9.56 -4.73 -1.08
C ALA A 204 10.54 -3.58 -0.75
N VAL A 205 11.16 -3.60 0.42
CA VAL A 205 12.22 -2.64 0.79
C VAL A 205 13.45 -2.81 -0.09
N ALA A 206 13.91 -4.06 -0.31
CA ALA A 206 15.10 -4.35 -1.12
C ALA A 206 14.94 -3.87 -2.57
N HIS A 207 13.73 -3.94 -3.13
CA HIS A 207 13.38 -3.43 -4.46
C HIS A 207 12.98 -1.95 -4.48
N GLY A 208 13.16 -1.26 -3.35
CA GLY A 208 13.00 0.19 -3.26
C GLY A 208 11.56 0.66 -3.40
N LEU A 209 10.58 -0.11 -2.97
CA LEU A 209 9.20 0.33 -2.93
C LEU A 209 8.95 1.33 -1.80
N ASP A 210 8.00 2.25 -1.99
CA ASP A 210 7.52 3.18 -0.98
C ASP A 210 6.32 2.60 -0.23
N PHE A 211 5.52 1.76 -0.90
CA PHE A 211 4.39 1.05 -0.31
C PHE A 211 4.22 -0.34 -0.92
N VAL A 212 3.57 -1.24 -0.18
CA VAL A 212 3.20 -2.58 -0.63
C VAL A 212 1.84 -2.96 -0.06
N ALA A 213 0.98 -3.59 -0.88
CA ALA A 213 -0.25 -4.20 -0.43
C ALA A 213 -0.07 -5.70 -0.26
N LEU A 214 -0.35 -6.22 0.95
CA LEU A 214 -0.58 -7.66 1.15
C LEU A 214 -2.03 -7.95 0.82
N THR A 215 -2.24 -8.79 -0.20
CA THR A 215 -3.57 -9.08 -0.76
C THR A 215 -3.89 -10.57 -0.67
N ASP A 216 -3.58 -11.19 0.45
CA ASP A 216 -3.86 -12.62 0.70
C ASP A 216 -5.31 -12.98 0.39
N HIS A 217 -5.54 -14.18 -0.19
CA HIS A 217 -6.85 -14.65 -0.67
C HIS A 217 -7.88 -14.80 0.45
N ASN A 218 -9.00 -14.10 0.37
CA ASN A 218 -10.21 -14.26 1.20
C ASN A 218 -10.00 -14.26 2.72
N VAL A 219 -8.84 -13.85 3.23
CA VAL A 219 -8.52 -13.80 4.66
C VAL A 219 -8.26 -12.39 5.15
N THR A 220 -8.23 -12.21 6.45
CA THR A 220 -7.94 -10.95 7.15
C THR A 220 -6.81 -11.10 8.16
N SER A 221 -6.26 -12.32 8.31
CA SER A 221 -5.22 -12.62 9.30
C SER A 221 -3.91 -11.86 9.04
N GLN A 222 -3.58 -11.57 7.77
CA GLN A 222 -2.41 -10.75 7.41
C GLN A 222 -2.42 -9.35 8.03
N PHE A 223 -3.61 -8.79 8.31
CA PHE A 223 -3.71 -7.44 8.88
C PHE A 223 -3.13 -7.35 10.29
N ILE A 224 -3.19 -8.45 11.06
CA ILE A 224 -2.58 -8.53 12.39
C ILE A 224 -1.06 -8.43 12.27
N ASP A 225 -0.47 -9.21 11.36
CA ASP A 225 0.97 -9.18 11.10
C ASP A 225 1.41 -7.82 10.57
N MET A 226 0.65 -7.23 9.64
CA MET A 226 0.94 -5.90 9.10
C MET A 226 0.96 -4.84 10.20
N GLY A 227 -0.04 -4.83 11.09
CA GLY A 227 -0.09 -3.89 12.23
C GLY A 227 1.08 -4.06 13.18
N TYR A 228 1.54 -5.29 13.38
CA TYR A 228 2.72 -5.59 14.19
C TYR A 228 4.03 -5.20 13.50
N LEU A 229 4.11 -5.40 12.19
CA LEU A 229 5.32 -5.19 11.39
C LEU A 229 5.51 -3.73 10.94
N GLN A 230 4.44 -2.94 10.79
CA GLN A 230 4.53 -1.56 10.31
C GLN A 230 5.55 -0.69 11.09
N PRO A 231 5.66 -0.75 12.43
CA PRO A 231 6.68 0.01 13.14
C PRO A 231 8.13 -0.41 12.84
N HIS A 232 8.34 -1.65 12.38
CA HIS A 232 9.64 -2.15 11.96
C HIS A 232 9.99 -1.68 10.53
N PHE A 233 8.98 -1.60 9.65
CA PHE A 233 9.11 -1.12 8.28
C PHE A 233 8.72 0.36 8.19
N ASP A 234 9.45 1.22 8.89
CA ASP A 234 9.15 2.65 9.06
C ASP A 234 9.39 3.51 7.81
N THR A 235 9.98 2.94 6.76
CA THR A 235 10.20 3.57 5.44
C THR A 235 9.29 3.00 4.35
N LEU A 236 8.59 1.90 4.61
CA LEU A 236 7.69 1.21 3.71
C LEU A 236 6.25 1.26 4.25
N LEU A 237 5.34 1.91 3.54
CA LEU A 237 3.93 1.91 3.92
C LEU A 237 3.29 0.55 3.61
N LEU A 238 2.75 -0.10 4.63
CA LEU A 238 1.96 -1.32 4.48
C LEU A 238 0.52 -0.93 4.20
N LEU A 239 0.06 -1.16 2.97
CA LEU A 239 -1.31 -0.88 2.56
C LEU A 239 -2.17 -2.13 2.78
N PRO A 240 -3.20 -2.08 3.64
CA PRO A 240 -4.09 -3.21 3.82
C PRO A 240 -4.79 -3.56 2.51
N GLY A 241 -4.77 -4.83 2.15
CA GLY A 241 -5.42 -5.33 0.95
C GLY A 241 -5.87 -6.78 1.13
N ARG A 242 -6.82 -7.19 0.33
CA ARG A 242 -7.27 -8.57 0.26
C ARG A 242 -7.70 -8.90 -1.16
N GLU A 243 -7.29 -10.05 -1.67
CA GLU A 243 -7.80 -10.55 -2.91
C GLU A 243 -9.11 -11.31 -2.67
N LEU A 244 -10.20 -10.75 -3.17
CA LEU A 244 -11.53 -11.36 -3.23
C LEU A 244 -11.49 -12.40 -4.35
N THR A 245 -11.24 -13.64 -3.97
CA THR A 245 -11.03 -14.76 -4.88
C THR A 245 -12.32 -15.53 -5.05
N THR A 246 -12.82 -15.62 -6.28
CA THR A 246 -14.02 -16.34 -6.65
C THR A 246 -13.76 -17.25 -7.84
N ARG A 247 -14.73 -18.14 -8.13
CA ARG A 247 -14.70 -18.99 -9.34
C ARG A 247 -14.88 -18.19 -10.65
N ASP A 248 -15.40 -16.96 -10.56
CA ASP A 248 -15.68 -16.10 -11.72
C ASP A 248 -14.56 -15.07 -11.98
N GLY A 249 -13.55 -15.03 -11.13
CA GLY A 249 -12.42 -14.13 -11.21
C GLY A 249 -12.00 -13.55 -9.85
N HIS A 250 -10.93 -12.78 -9.85
CA HIS A 250 -10.35 -12.20 -8.64
C HIS A 250 -10.38 -10.66 -8.68
N ALA A 251 -10.49 -10.06 -7.49
CA ALA A 251 -10.49 -8.61 -7.33
C ALA A 251 -9.77 -8.20 -6.03
N ASN A 252 -8.86 -7.23 -6.08
CA ASN A 252 -8.25 -6.67 -4.87
C ASN A 252 -9.11 -5.56 -4.28
N LEU A 253 -9.39 -5.66 -2.99
CA LEU A 253 -9.99 -4.61 -2.18
C LEU A 253 -8.91 -4.01 -1.28
N LEU A 254 -8.50 -2.77 -1.55
CA LEU A 254 -7.43 -2.07 -0.86
C LEU A 254 -7.98 -1.04 0.12
N GLY A 255 -7.34 -0.90 1.28
CA GLY A 255 -7.68 0.10 2.29
C GLY A 255 -8.90 -0.24 3.14
N TYR A 256 -9.47 -1.45 3.02
CA TYR A 256 -10.54 -1.95 3.87
C TYR A 256 -10.18 -3.29 4.50
N MET A 257 -10.31 -3.39 5.81
CA MET A 257 -9.91 -4.58 6.58
C MET A 257 -11.09 -5.44 7.06
N GLY A 258 -12.33 -4.95 6.91
CA GLY A 258 -13.53 -5.71 7.26
C GLY A 258 -13.82 -6.86 6.28
N PHE A 259 -14.76 -7.72 6.64
CA PHE A 259 -15.15 -8.86 5.83
C PHE A 259 -16.02 -8.44 4.63
N VAL A 260 -15.83 -9.10 3.51
CA VAL A 260 -16.72 -9.10 2.33
C VAL A 260 -16.94 -10.55 1.92
N GLU A 261 -18.18 -10.93 1.68
CA GLU A 261 -18.54 -12.28 1.23
C GLU A 261 -18.04 -12.52 -0.20
N THR A 262 -17.43 -13.67 -0.42
CA THR A 262 -16.83 -14.06 -1.71
C THR A 262 -17.37 -15.39 -2.25
N ASP A 263 -18.14 -16.13 -1.45
CA ASP A 263 -18.75 -17.39 -1.88
C ASP A 263 -19.97 -17.09 -2.76
N ILE A 264 -19.77 -17.01 -4.07
CA ILE A 264 -20.79 -16.66 -5.06
C ILE A 264 -21.97 -17.62 -4.97
N GLY A 265 -23.15 -17.05 -4.76
CA GLY A 265 -24.42 -17.75 -4.50
C GLY A 265 -24.86 -17.67 -3.02
N ARG A 266 -24.06 -17.07 -2.13
CA ARG A 266 -24.42 -16.83 -0.73
C ARG A 266 -25.01 -15.44 -0.53
N PRO A 267 -25.75 -15.22 0.57
CA PRO A 267 -26.23 -13.88 0.93
C PRO A 267 -25.08 -12.89 1.03
N GLY A 268 -25.17 -11.78 0.27
CA GLY A 268 -24.12 -10.74 0.17
C GLY A 268 -23.15 -10.95 -0.98
N ALA A 269 -23.18 -12.10 -1.65
CA ALA A 269 -22.45 -12.41 -2.87
C ALA A 269 -23.29 -13.32 -3.80
N GLU A 270 -24.58 -13.03 -3.98
CA GLU A 270 -25.48 -13.82 -4.82
C GLU A 270 -24.98 -13.92 -6.27
N THR A 271 -24.32 -12.88 -6.74
CA THR A 271 -23.64 -12.81 -8.04
C THR A 271 -22.31 -12.05 -7.90
N PRO A 272 -21.40 -12.15 -8.89
CA PRO A 272 -20.19 -11.29 -8.91
C PRO A 272 -20.50 -9.80 -8.79
N ASN A 273 -21.60 -9.32 -9.41
CA ASN A 273 -21.99 -7.91 -9.31
C ASN A 273 -22.43 -7.51 -7.90
N VAL A 274 -23.11 -8.38 -7.17
CA VAL A 274 -23.48 -8.13 -5.76
C VAL A 274 -22.25 -8.07 -4.89
N MET A 275 -21.30 -8.98 -5.07
CA MET A 275 -20.00 -8.94 -4.37
C MET A 275 -19.25 -7.65 -4.67
N LEU A 276 -19.10 -7.26 -5.95
CA LEU A 276 -18.43 -6.02 -6.35
C LEU A 276 -19.11 -4.79 -5.73
N ALA A 277 -20.44 -4.72 -5.78
CA ALA A 277 -21.20 -3.62 -5.17
C ALA A 277 -21.00 -3.56 -3.64
N SER A 278 -21.02 -4.73 -2.97
CA SER A 278 -20.78 -4.83 -1.53
C SER A 278 -19.36 -4.38 -1.17
N ALA A 279 -18.36 -4.81 -1.94
CA ALA A 279 -16.98 -4.39 -1.78
C ALA A 279 -16.80 -2.88 -2.00
N HIS A 280 -17.36 -2.34 -3.09
CA HIS A 280 -17.31 -0.91 -3.41
C HIS A 280 -17.98 -0.06 -2.34
N ALA A 281 -19.09 -0.50 -1.77
CA ALA A 281 -19.82 0.20 -0.70
C ALA A 281 -19.01 0.35 0.60
N THR A 282 -17.95 -0.43 0.79
CA THR A 282 -17.04 -0.28 1.95
C THR A 282 -16.20 1.01 1.90
N GLY A 283 -16.11 1.66 0.73
CA GLY A 283 -15.22 2.80 0.49
C GLY A 283 -13.77 2.40 0.24
N GLY A 284 -13.41 1.11 0.23
CA GLY A 284 -12.12 0.61 -0.23
C GLY A 284 -11.90 0.87 -1.73
N PHE A 285 -10.68 0.73 -2.20
CA PHE A 285 -10.33 0.83 -3.61
C PHE A 285 -10.39 -0.56 -4.25
N LEU A 286 -11.29 -0.76 -5.22
CA LEU A 286 -11.57 -2.06 -5.81
C LEU A 286 -11.00 -2.19 -7.21
N THR A 287 -10.17 -3.22 -7.44
CA THR A 287 -9.59 -3.51 -8.76
C THR A 287 -9.86 -4.96 -9.18
N ILE A 288 -10.19 -5.17 -10.45
CA ILE A 288 -10.22 -6.52 -11.03
C ILE A 288 -8.81 -6.92 -11.43
N ASN A 289 -8.37 -8.10 -10.96
CA ASN A 289 -7.02 -8.60 -11.12
C ASN A 289 -6.88 -9.45 -12.39
N HIS A 290 -5.70 -9.40 -13.03
CA HIS A 290 -5.30 -10.26 -14.18
C HIS A 290 -6.46 -10.73 -15.09
N PRO A 291 -7.39 -9.84 -15.51
CA PRO A 291 -8.67 -10.24 -16.11
C PRO A 291 -8.55 -10.98 -17.43
N SER A 292 -7.45 -10.81 -18.14
CA SER A 292 -7.20 -11.48 -19.42
C SER A 292 -6.38 -12.78 -19.31
N ARG A 293 -6.12 -13.25 -18.06
CA ARG A 293 -5.47 -14.54 -17.82
C ARG A 293 -6.40 -15.66 -18.31
N PRO A 294 -5.91 -16.69 -18.97
CA PRO A 294 -6.74 -17.83 -19.35
C PRO A 294 -7.38 -18.45 -18.10
N THR A 295 -8.68 -18.77 -18.21
CA THR A 295 -9.42 -19.53 -17.22
C THR A 295 -9.97 -20.80 -17.85
N GLY A 296 -10.03 -21.91 -17.10
CA GLY A 296 -10.47 -23.19 -17.60
C GLY A 296 -10.23 -24.32 -16.59
N GLU A 297 -10.08 -25.54 -17.09
CA GLU A 297 -9.91 -26.74 -16.25
C GLU A 297 -8.67 -26.68 -15.35
N ASP A 298 -7.57 -26.09 -15.84
CA ASP A 298 -6.30 -26.00 -15.09
C ASP A 298 -6.32 -24.87 -14.05
N CYS A 299 -7.14 -23.84 -14.26
CA CYS A 299 -7.25 -22.71 -13.35
C CYS A 299 -8.64 -22.06 -13.46
N LEU A 300 -9.54 -22.45 -12.57
CA LEU A 300 -10.86 -21.84 -12.47
C LEU A 300 -10.76 -20.48 -11.75
N GLY A 301 -11.30 -19.43 -12.38
CA GLY A 301 -11.27 -18.06 -11.82
C GLY A 301 -9.95 -17.30 -12.02
N CYS A 302 -8.95 -17.86 -12.72
CA CYS A 302 -7.70 -17.16 -12.99
C CYS A 302 -7.88 -15.88 -13.82
N GLY A 303 -8.77 -15.90 -14.82
CA GLY A 303 -9.20 -14.71 -15.55
C GLY A 303 -10.59 -14.27 -15.09
N TRP A 304 -10.97 -13.05 -15.42
CA TRP A 304 -12.29 -12.52 -15.10
C TRP A 304 -13.33 -13.04 -16.10
N ALA A 305 -14.23 -13.93 -15.65
CA ALA A 305 -15.21 -14.63 -16.49
C ALA A 305 -16.63 -14.07 -16.41
N ALA A 306 -16.96 -13.20 -15.47
CA ALA A 306 -18.28 -12.61 -15.33
C ALA A 306 -18.58 -11.64 -16.48
N ALA A 307 -19.31 -12.12 -17.50
CA ALA A 307 -19.56 -11.39 -18.76
C ALA A 307 -20.44 -10.14 -18.59
N ASP A 308 -21.30 -10.12 -17.57
CA ASP A 308 -22.25 -9.06 -17.24
C ASP A 308 -21.74 -8.08 -16.17
N THR A 309 -20.43 -8.01 -15.97
CA THR A 309 -19.81 -7.18 -14.93
C THR A 309 -20.25 -5.71 -15.01
N ASP A 310 -20.77 -5.22 -13.89
CA ASP A 310 -21.03 -3.80 -13.68
C ASP A 310 -19.75 -3.06 -13.25
N TYR A 311 -19.02 -2.57 -14.21
CA TYR A 311 -17.78 -1.81 -13.99
C TYR A 311 -17.98 -0.44 -13.31
N ALA A 312 -19.22 -0.01 -13.05
CA ALA A 312 -19.49 1.19 -12.26
C ALA A 312 -19.09 1.00 -10.77
N ASN A 313 -19.01 -0.26 -10.32
CA ASN A 313 -18.56 -0.62 -8.98
C ASN A 313 -17.08 -0.98 -8.91
N VAL A 314 -16.29 -0.70 -9.95
CA VAL A 314 -14.86 -1.02 -10.04
C VAL A 314 -14.06 0.25 -10.23
N ASP A 315 -13.01 0.46 -9.44
CA ASP A 315 -12.13 1.64 -9.53
C ASP A 315 -11.01 1.44 -10.55
N ALA A 316 -10.50 0.21 -10.68
CA ALA A 316 -9.29 -0.07 -11.47
C ALA A 316 -9.31 -1.43 -12.16
N ILE A 317 -8.40 -1.59 -13.11
CA ILE A 317 -8.04 -2.86 -13.75
C ILE A 317 -6.54 -3.09 -13.57
N GLU A 318 -6.17 -4.30 -13.21
CA GLU A 318 -4.77 -4.72 -13.28
C GLU A 318 -4.39 -4.92 -14.75
N VAL A 319 -3.76 -3.87 -15.33
CA VAL A 319 -3.40 -3.84 -16.75
C VAL A 319 -2.12 -4.56 -17.06
N VAL A 320 -1.31 -4.85 -16.03
CA VAL A 320 -0.17 -5.77 -16.10
C VAL A 320 -0.04 -6.51 -14.80
N ASN A 321 -0.08 -7.84 -14.88
CA ASN A 321 0.13 -8.74 -13.76
C ASN A 321 1.41 -9.56 -13.97
N GLY A 322 2.22 -9.65 -12.91
CA GLY A 322 3.51 -10.34 -12.97
C GLY A 322 3.38 -11.84 -13.23
N GLY A 323 2.50 -12.52 -12.53
CA GLY A 323 2.22 -13.94 -12.72
C GLY A 323 1.82 -14.23 -14.17
N SER A 324 0.88 -13.45 -14.71
CA SER A 324 0.42 -13.60 -16.11
C SER A 324 1.54 -13.36 -17.14
N THR A 325 2.54 -12.54 -16.84
CA THR A 325 3.66 -12.27 -17.76
C THR A 325 4.69 -13.40 -17.77
N ILE A 326 4.82 -14.13 -16.67
CA ILE A 326 5.77 -15.25 -16.55
C ILE A 326 5.19 -16.54 -17.12
N GLU A 327 3.91 -16.78 -16.96
CA GLU A 327 3.20 -17.96 -17.47
C GLU A 327 3.11 -18.02 -19.00
N THR A 328 3.48 -16.93 -19.71
CA THR A 328 3.55 -16.90 -21.16
C THR A 328 5.02 -17.04 -21.59
N PRO A 329 5.59 -18.26 -21.66
CA PRO A 329 6.99 -18.46 -22.02
C PRO A 329 7.30 -17.88 -23.39
N GLY A 330 8.34 -17.07 -23.47
CA GLY A 330 8.90 -16.58 -24.74
C GLY A 330 8.28 -15.29 -25.28
N ASP A 331 7.15 -14.81 -24.77
CA ASP A 331 6.52 -13.58 -25.27
C ASP A 331 5.85 -12.72 -24.18
N ARG A 332 6.66 -12.25 -23.23
CA ARG A 332 6.24 -11.30 -22.19
C ARG A 332 5.54 -10.06 -22.76
N GLU A 333 6.03 -9.53 -23.88
CA GLU A 333 5.47 -8.31 -24.50
C GLU A 333 4.05 -8.57 -25.02
N ALA A 334 3.79 -9.72 -25.68
CA ALA A 334 2.46 -10.08 -26.13
C ALA A 334 1.49 -10.29 -24.96
N ALA A 335 1.95 -10.86 -23.85
CA ALA A 335 1.15 -10.98 -22.64
C ALA A 335 0.75 -9.60 -22.09
N ILE A 336 1.70 -8.67 -22.00
CA ILE A 336 1.43 -7.28 -21.55
C ILE A 336 0.44 -6.60 -22.50
N VAL A 337 0.69 -6.68 -23.82
CA VAL A 337 -0.20 -6.05 -24.82
C VAL A 337 -1.62 -6.60 -24.72
N ARG A 338 -1.81 -7.90 -24.49
CA ARG A 338 -3.13 -8.51 -24.32
C ARG A 338 -3.86 -7.95 -23.11
N GLN A 339 -3.19 -7.82 -21.96
CA GLN A 339 -3.74 -7.26 -20.73
C GLN A 339 -4.13 -5.78 -20.92
N VAL A 340 -3.24 -4.99 -21.50
CA VAL A 340 -3.51 -3.57 -21.81
C VAL A 340 -4.72 -3.41 -22.74
N ARG A 341 -4.86 -4.27 -23.76
CA ARG A 341 -6.02 -4.22 -24.68
C ARG A 341 -7.34 -4.54 -23.99
N TYR A 342 -7.34 -5.41 -23.00
CA TYR A 342 -8.55 -5.66 -22.18
C TYR A 342 -9.03 -4.37 -21.52
N TRP A 343 -8.13 -3.64 -20.87
CA TRP A 343 -8.44 -2.34 -20.25
C TRP A 343 -8.87 -1.30 -21.28
N GLU A 344 -8.16 -1.16 -22.40
CA GLU A 344 -8.53 -0.24 -23.49
C GLU A 344 -9.94 -0.48 -24.03
N ALA A 345 -10.36 -1.75 -24.14
CA ALA A 345 -11.71 -2.08 -24.58
C ALA A 345 -12.80 -1.60 -23.58
N LEU A 346 -12.49 -1.55 -22.29
CA LEU A 346 -13.37 -0.98 -21.26
C LEU A 346 -13.41 0.55 -21.32
N LEU A 347 -12.26 1.19 -21.54
CA LEU A 347 -12.18 2.64 -21.75
C LEU A 347 -12.98 3.06 -22.99
N ASP A 348 -12.95 2.28 -24.07
CA ASP A 348 -13.72 2.53 -25.31
C ASP A 348 -15.23 2.41 -25.10
N LYS A 349 -15.67 1.57 -24.15
CA LYS A 349 -17.07 1.50 -23.70
C LYS A 349 -17.48 2.70 -22.84
N GLY A 350 -16.52 3.56 -22.41
CA GLY A 350 -16.75 4.78 -21.63
C GLY A 350 -16.56 4.63 -20.13
N TYR A 351 -16.10 3.47 -19.65
CA TYR A 351 -15.74 3.30 -18.24
C TYR A 351 -14.49 4.12 -17.89
N ARG A 352 -14.44 4.56 -16.63
CA ARG A 352 -13.28 5.30 -16.09
C ARG A 352 -12.57 4.42 -15.08
N LEU A 353 -11.67 3.61 -15.57
CA LEU A 353 -10.95 2.62 -14.77
C LEU A 353 -9.46 2.98 -14.75
N VAL A 354 -8.88 3.04 -13.57
CA VAL A 354 -7.45 3.28 -13.40
C VAL A 354 -6.69 2.01 -13.82
N GLY A 355 -5.68 2.16 -14.66
CA GLY A 355 -4.75 1.07 -14.98
C GLY A 355 -3.66 0.98 -13.91
N ILE A 356 -3.53 -0.19 -13.27
CA ILE A 356 -2.52 -0.49 -12.26
C ILE A 356 -1.75 -1.77 -12.61
N ALA A 357 -0.70 -2.07 -11.85
CA ALA A 357 0.05 -3.32 -11.93
C ALA A 357 0.39 -3.87 -10.55
N GLY A 358 0.65 -5.17 -10.49
CA GLY A 358 1.16 -5.87 -9.33
C GLY A 358 1.97 -7.11 -9.72
N SER A 359 2.84 -7.58 -8.83
CA SER A 359 3.68 -8.76 -9.09
C SER A 359 2.88 -10.05 -9.02
N ASP A 360 1.87 -10.12 -8.18
CA ASP A 360 1.16 -11.37 -7.86
C ASP A 360 2.14 -12.45 -7.37
N ASN A 361 3.09 -12.00 -6.53
CA ASN A 361 4.16 -12.85 -6.04
C ASN A 361 3.68 -13.75 -4.91
N HIS A 362 3.94 -15.06 -5.04
CA HIS A 362 3.64 -16.08 -4.06
C HIS A 362 4.88 -16.73 -3.43
N ASP A 363 6.09 -16.23 -3.73
CA ASP A 363 7.33 -16.65 -3.11
C ASP A 363 8.35 -15.50 -3.06
N ALA A 364 8.36 -14.80 -1.96
CA ALA A 364 9.23 -13.64 -1.77
C ALA A 364 10.72 -13.99 -1.68
N ILE A 365 11.08 -15.25 -1.38
CA ILE A 365 12.47 -15.63 -1.08
C ILE A 365 13.17 -16.24 -2.29
N GLN A 366 12.55 -17.20 -2.98
CA GLN A 366 13.18 -18.00 -4.03
C GLN A 366 12.58 -17.77 -5.43
N TYR A 367 11.91 -16.66 -5.66
CA TYR A 367 11.25 -16.34 -6.93
C TYR A 367 12.16 -16.47 -8.18
N ARG A 368 13.50 -16.39 -8.03
CA ARG A 368 14.47 -16.44 -9.12
C ARG A 368 14.89 -17.83 -9.58
N GLY A 369 14.20 -18.91 -9.22
CA GLY A 369 14.46 -20.21 -9.82
C GLY A 369 14.46 -21.44 -8.91
N ASN A 370 14.34 -21.29 -7.61
CA ASN A 370 14.23 -22.39 -6.64
C ASN A 370 12.89 -22.39 -5.87
N SER A 371 11.92 -21.65 -6.38
CA SER A 371 10.58 -21.61 -5.78
C SER A 371 9.94 -23.01 -5.84
N PRO A 372 9.31 -23.48 -4.74
CA PRO A 372 8.59 -24.75 -4.75
C PRO A 372 7.33 -24.71 -5.64
N ILE A 373 6.86 -23.53 -6.02
CA ILE A 373 5.64 -23.33 -6.83
C ILE A 373 5.95 -22.82 -8.25
N GLY A 374 7.19 -22.92 -8.69
CA GLY A 374 7.61 -22.46 -10.02
C GLY A 374 8.12 -21.02 -10.06
N ALA A 375 8.37 -20.51 -11.26
CA ALA A 375 8.88 -19.14 -11.43
C ALA A 375 7.85 -18.09 -10.98
N GLN A 376 8.29 -17.09 -10.26
CA GLN A 376 7.47 -15.99 -9.75
C GLN A 376 8.01 -14.65 -10.25
N ALA A 377 7.14 -13.66 -10.46
CA ALA A 377 7.56 -12.29 -10.66
C ALA A 377 8.16 -11.74 -9.35
N ALA A 378 9.27 -11.02 -9.45
CA ALA A 378 9.81 -10.36 -8.26
C ALA A 378 8.85 -9.27 -7.76
N ILE A 379 8.75 -9.11 -6.44
CA ILE A 379 8.05 -7.99 -5.82
C ILE A 379 8.67 -6.69 -6.34
N GLY A 380 7.85 -5.77 -6.85
CA GLY A 380 8.32 -4.51 -7.42
C GLY A 380 9.00 -4.60 -8.79
N SER A 381 9.06 -5.77 -9.44
CA SER A 381 9.50 -5.88 -10.85
C SER A 381 8.51 -5.25 -11.83
N LEU A 382 7.28 -5.13 -11.41
CA LEU A 382 6.21 -4.32 -11.97
C LEU A 382 5.70 -3.44 -10.84
N ALA A 383 5.53 -2.16 -11.09
CA ALA A 383 5.07 -1.26 -10.04
C ALA A 383 4.00 -0.31 -10.52
N THR A 384 3.08 0.01 -9.65
CA THR A 384 2.17 1.13 -9.76
C THR A 384 2.82 2.35 -9.12
N VAL A 385 2.98 3.43 -9.88
CA VAL A 385 3.56 4.68 -9.41
C VAL A 385 2.46 5.74 -9.34
N ILE A 386 2.28 6.34 -8.16
CA ILE A 386 1.12 7.14 -7.81
C ILE A 386 1.56 8.53 -7.41
N ARG A 387 0.91 9.56 -7.94
CA ARG A 387 1.06 10.94 -7.45
C ARG A 387 0.22 11.11 -6.20
N ALA A 388 0.86 11.33 -5.05
CA ALA A 388 0.18 11.53 -3.78
C ALA A 388 0.75 12.73 -3.01
N ASP A 389 -0.01 13.24 -2.03
CA ASP A 389 0.36 14.41 -1.22
C ASP A 389 1.43 14.08 -0.18
N ASP A 390 1.43 12.82 0.28
CA ASP A 390 2.36 12.27 1.27
C ASP A 390 2.34 10.73 1.20
N LEU A 391 3.20 10.07 1.98
CA LEU A 391 3.24 8.62 2.10
C LEU A 391 2.38 8.17 3.29
N SER A 392 1.07 8.28 3.15
CA SER A 392 0.07 7.72 4.06
C SER A 392 -0.94 6.87 3.29
N GLN A 393 -1.61 5.95 3.98
CA GLN A 393 -2.65 5.12 3.38
C GLN A 393 -3.72 5.97 2.68
N GLY A 394 -4.21 7.01 3.36
CA GLY A 394 -5.24 7.90 2.81
C GLY A 394 -4.77 8.65 1.57
N ALA A 395 -3.53 9.15 1.53
CA ALA A 395 -2.98 9.87 0.39
C ALA A 395 -2.76 8.94 -0.81
N ILE A 396 -2.25 7.74 -0.59
CA ILE A 396 -2.08 6.71 -1.65
C ILE A 396 -3.43 6.32 -2.26
N LEU A 397 -4.46 6.04 -1.45
CA LEU A 397 -5.79 5.70 -1.95
C LEU A 397 -6.45 6.87 -2.70
N ARG A 398 -6.30 8.12 -2.23
CA ARG A 398 -6.75 9.30 -2.99
C ARG A 398 -6.00 9.46 -4.29
N GLY A 399 -4.68 9.24 -4.29
CA GLY A 399 -3.83 9.27 -5.47
C GLY A 399 -4.29 8.24 -6.52
N LEU A 400 -4.57 7.01 -6.10
CA LEU A 400 -5.16 5.96 -6.96
C LEU A 400 -6.47 6.43 -7.57
N ARG A 401 -7.43 6.90 -6.77
CA ARG A 401 -8.74 7.38 -7.27
C ARG A 401 -8.63 8.57 -8.21
N SER A 402 -7.60 9.39 -8.05
CA SER A 402 -7.36 10.52 -8.97
C SER A 402 -7.01 10.07 -10.38
N GLY A 403 -6.50 8.84 -10.53
CA GLY A 403 -5.97 8.29 -11.78
C GLY A 403 -4.66 8.95 -12.24
N ARG A 404 -4.02 9.80 -11.42
CA ARG A 404 -2.68 10.32 -11.72
C ARG A 404 -1.64 9.28 -11.34
N VAL A 405 -1.63 8.23 -12.14
CA VAL A 405 -0.97 6.94 -11.90
C VAL A 405 -0.34 6.46 -13.21
N PHE A 406 0.83 5.88 -13.14
CA PHE A 406 1.41 5.14 -14.27
C PHE A 406 1.96 3.79 -13.80
N VAL A 407 2.06 2.84 -14.73
CA VAL A 407 2.69 1.54 -14.52
C VAL A 407 4.12 1.59 -14.99
N ASP A 408 5.05 1.16 -14.15
CA ASP A 408 6.46 0.98 -14.47
C ASP A 408 6.76 -0.52 -14.60
N LEU A 409 7.19 -0.93 -15.79
CA LEU A 409 7.41 -2.34 -16.17
C LEU A 409 8.84 -2.84 -15.85
N ASP A 410 9.56 -2.11 -15.02
CA ASP A 410 10.94 -2.42 -14.69
C ASP A 410 11.28 -2.19 -13.22
N GLU A 411 12.27 -2.91 -12.73
CA GLU A 411 12.84 -2.68 -11.41
C GLU A 411 13.55 -1.31 -11.34
N GLY A 412 13.64 -0.75 -10.13
CA GLY A 412 14.38 0.46 -9.85
C GLY A 412 13.53 1.73 -9.74
N ARG A 413 14.14 2.79 -9.26
CA ARG A 413 13.52 4.09 -8.96
C ARG A 413 13.87 5.15 -10.02
N GLY A 414 13.23 6.31 -9.89
CA GLY A 414 13.60 7.53 -10.62
C GLY A 414 12.94 7.70 -11.97
N ARG A 415 12.06 6.78 -12.39
CA ARG A 415 11.25 7.00 -13.60
C ARG A 415 9.98 7.74 -13.26
N VAL A 416 9.62 8.69 -14.12
CA VAL A 416 8.39 9.47 -14.05
C VAL A 416 7.72 9.51 -15.42
N LEU A 417 6.41 9.43 -15.43
CA LEU A 417 5.55 9.72 -16.57
C LEU A 417 4.35 10.53 -16.06
N ASP A 418 4.22 11.77 -16.52
CA ASP A 418 3.07 12.61 -16.22
C ASP A 418 2.51 13.21 -17.51
N LEU A 419 1.20 13.27 -17.60
CA LEU A 419 0.50 13.80 -18.77
C LEU A 419 -0.37 14.99 -18.36
N THR A 420 -0.17 16.12 -19.04
CA THR A 420 -1.02 17.29 -18.95
C THR A 420 -1.60 17.65 -20.30
N ALA A 421 -2.81 18.18 -20.34
CA ALA A 421 -3.43 18.65 -21.58
C ALA A 421 -4.36 19.82 -21.35
N ARG A 422 -4.61 20.57 -22.44
CA ARG A 422 -5.55 21.70 -22.44
C ARG A 422 -6.34 21.78 -23.73
N ARG A 423 -7.55 22.33 -23.61
CA ARG A 423 -8.40 22.70 -24.75
C ARG A 423 -8.97 24.11 -24.48
N GLY A 424 -8.44 25.12 -25.20
CA GLY A 424 -8.74 26.51 -24.85
C GLY A 424 -8.31 26.86 -23.42
N GLY A 425 -9.24 27.28 -22.58
CA GLY A 425 -9.01 27.59 -21.17
C GLY A 425 -9.13 26.35 -20.21
N ASP A 426 -9.65 25.20 -20.68
CA ASP A 426 -9.82 24.03 -19.87
C ASP A 426 -8.50 23.24 -19.77
N HIS A 427 -8.17 22.75 -18.57
CA HIS A 427 -6.96 22.00 -18.27
C HIS A 427 -7.30 20.65 -17.62
N ALA A 428 -6.53 19.63 -17.93
CA ALA A 428 -6.58 18.33 -17.28
C ALA A 428 -5.18 17.76 -17.10
N VAL A 429 -5.01 16.96 -16.05
CA VAL A 429 -3.86 16.09 -15.81
C VAL A 429 -4.25 14.63 -16.00
N MET A 430 -3.30 13.72 -16.03
CA MET A 430 -3.52 12.28 -16.05
C MET A 430 -4.62 11.88 -15.05
N GLY A 431 -5.57 11.02 -15.44
CA GLY A 431 -6.78 10.67 -14.70
C GLY A 431 -7.94 11.65 -14.82
N GLY A 432 -7.68 12.89 -15.21
CA GLY A 432 -8.68 13.97 -15.32
C GLY A 432 -9.49 13.93 -16.62
N SER A 433 -10.29 14.97 -16.84
CA SER A 433 -11.16 15.09 -18.02
C SER A 433 -11.10 16.47 -18.64
N LEU A 434 -11.20 16.52 -19.96
CA LEU A 434 -11.46 17.74 -20.74
C LEU A 434 -12.90 17.72 -21.28
N PRO A 435 -13.62 18.85 -21.27
CA PRO A 435 -14.99 18.90 -21.79
C PRO A 435 -15.00 18.71 -23.31
N ILE A 436 -16.08 18.11 -23.84
CA ILE A 436 -16.33 18.05 -25.29
C ILE A 436 -16.67 19.46 -25.81
N ARG A 437 -15.72 20.06 -26.50
CA ARG A 437 -15.86 21.40 -27.13
C ARG A 437 -15.12 21.46 -28.47
N SER A 438 -15.40 22.47 -29.25
CA SER A 438 -14.55 22.80 -30.40
C SER A 438 -13.15 23.24 -29.95
N GLY A 439 -12.16 22.99 -30.78
CA GLY A 439 -10.78 23.36 -30.51
C GLY A 439 -9.84 22.17 -30.43
N ARG A 440 -8.56 22.47 -30.58
CA ARG A 440 -7.48 21.50 -30.60
C ARG A 440 -7.09 21.15 -29.16
N ILE A 441 -6.87 19.85 -28.88
CA ILE A 441 -6.25 19.44 -27.63
C ILE A 441 -4.75 19.45 -27.85
N VAL A 442 -4.05 20.16 -26.98
CA VAL A 442 -2.58 20.18 -26.92
C VAL A 442 -2.15 19.83 -25.49
N GLY A 443 -0.99 19.24 -25.33
CA GLY A 443 -0.52 18.82 -24.03
C GLY A 443 0.98 18.61 -23.99
N SER A 444 1.48 18.10 -22.88
CA SER A 444 2.85 17.68 -22.66
C SER A 444 2.90 16.38 -21.86
N ALA A 445 3.73 15.46 -22.29
CA ALA A 445 4.17 14.34 -21.45
C ALA A 445 5.53 14.71 -20.84
N HIS A 446 5.57 14.81 -19.54
CA HIS A 446 6.79 14.95 -18.77
C HIS A 446 7.32 13.55 -18.44
N VAL A 447 8.60 13.28 -18.72
CA VAL A 447 9.25 12.00 -18.43
C VAL A 447 10.61 12.22 -17.79
N GLU A 448 10.93 11.32 -16.84
CA GLU A 448 12.24 11.27 -16.19
C GLU A 448 12.75 9.83 -16.16
N GLY A 449 14.07 9.63 -16.12
CA GLY A 449 14.73 8.33 -15.95
C GLY A 449 14.53 7.35 -17.11
N VAL A 450 14.22 7.85 -18.33
CA VAL A 450 13.92 7.04 -19.52
C VAL A 450 14.76 7.45 -20.72
N ALA A 451 16.01 7.82 -20.50
CA ALA A 451 16.94 8.22 -21.56
C ALA A 451 17.06 7.14 -22.67
N GLY A 452 17.08 7.56 -23.91
CA GLY A 452 17.07 6.68 -25.09
C GLY A 452 15.68 6.11 -25.43
N GLY A 453 14.69 6.29 -24.59
CA GLY A 453 13.33 5.84 -24.82
C GLY A 453 12.56 6.70 -25.83
N ARG A 454 11.31 6.34 -26.05
CA ARG A 454 10.39 7.06 -26.94
C ARG A 454 9.01 7.16 -26.31
N VAL A 455 8.49 8.38 -26.20
CA VAL A 455 7.09 8.65 -25.82
C VAL A 455 6.20 8.38 -27.03
N GLU A 456 5.13 7.61 -26.83
CA GLU A 456 4.05 7.36 -27.78
C GLU A 456 2.74 7.96 -27.25
N LEU A 457 1.91 8.46 -28.16
CA LEU A 457 0.55 8.87 -27.87
C LEU A 457 -0.42 7.73 -28.24
N VAL A 458 -1.30 7.36 -27.34
CA VAL A 458 -2.40 6.42 -27.58
C VAL A 458 -3.71 7.19 -27.54
N VAL A 459 -4.53 7.09 -28.58
CA VAL A 459 -5.82 7.77 -28.70
C VAL A 459 -6.90 6.77 -29.07
N ASP A 460 -7.90 6.56 -28.20
CA ASP A 460 -8.97 5.57 -28.40
C ASP A 460 -8.37 4.22 -28.87
N GLY A 461 -7.38 3.68 -28.10
CA GLY A 461 -6.69 2.42 -28.39
C GLY A 461 -5.73 2.42 -29.58
N ARG A 462 -5.62 3.53 -30.32
CA ARG A 462 -4.73 3.63 -31.49
C ARG A 462 -3.44 4.36 -31.15
N ARG A 463 -2.31 3.77 -31.48
CA ARG A 463 -1.00 4.41 -31.34
C ARG A 463 -0.76 5.45 -32.41
N VAL A 464 -0.32 6.63 -31.97
CA VAL A 464 0.02 7.76 -32.83
C VAL A 464 1.49 8.11 -32.58
N ALA A 465 2.31 7.94 -33.60
CA ALA A 465 3.73 8.28 -33.51
C ALA A 465 3.89 9.80 -33.34
N LEU A 466 4.73 10.19 -32.40
CA LEU A 466 5.12 11.58 -32.17
C LEU A 466 6.47 11.84 -32.86
N ALA A 467 6.54 12.84 -33.74
CA ALA A 467 7.78 13.20 -34.41
C ALA A 467 8.90 13.59 -33.42
N ASN A 468 8.52 14.23 -32.30
CA ASN A 468 9.39 14.66 -31.21
C ASN A 468 9.39 13.70 -30.03
N GLY A 469 8.94 12.44 -30.22
CA GLY A 469 8.77 11.47 -29.11
C GLY A 469 10.07 10.89 -28.54
N ALA A 470 11.22 11.07 -29.21
CA ALA A 470 12.51 10.55 -28.73
C ALA A 470 12.97 11.32 -27.47
N VAL A 471 13.42 10.56 -26.45
CA VAL A 471 13.95 11.08 -25.19
C VAL A 471 15.47 10.95 -25.20
N ALA A 472 16.17 12.05 -25.45
CA ALA A 472 17.63 12.04 -25.56
C ALA A 472 18.35 12.12 -24.21
N GLY A 473 17.77 12.82 -23.25
CA GLY A 473 18.34 13.04 -21.92
C GLY A 473 17.54 12.30 -20.84
N ASP A 474 17.96 12.49 -19.60
CA ASP A 474 17.33 11.87 -18.44
C ASP A 474 15.93 12.45 -18.16
N THR A 475 15.69 13.69 -18.54
CA THR A 475 14.41 14.41 -18.39
C THR A 475 13.98 15.00 -19.74
N ALA A 476 12.70 14.90 -20.09
CA ALA A 476 12.14 15.54 -21.28
C ALA A 476 10.66 15.94 -21.10
N ASP A 477 10.29 17.05 -21.74
CA ASP A 477 8.91 17.47 -21.97
C ASP A 477 8.53 17.30 -23.44
N VAL A 478 7.71 16.28 -23.72
CA VAL A 478 7.31 15.93 -25.08
C VAL A 478 5.98 16.57 -25.41
N ALA A 479 5.97 17.55 -26.31
CA ALA A 479 4.76 18.21 -26.74
C ALA A 479 3.81 17.25 -27.49
N ILE A 480 2.53 17.31 -27.14
CA ILE A 480 1.48 16.46 -27.68
C ILE A 480 0.44 17.32 -28.37
N VAL A 481 0.03 16.87 -29.54
CA VAL A 481 -1.05 17.47 -30.29
C VAL A 481 -1.97 16.37 -30.79
N LEU A 482 -3.21 16.34 -30.30
CA LEU A 482 -4.14 15.32 -30.74
C LEU A 482 -4.60 15.54 -32.18
N PRO A 483 -4.74 14.45 -32.97
CA PRO A 483 -5.40 14.50 -34.29
C PRO A 483 -6.82 15.07 -34.17
N ARG A 484 -7.35 15.68 -35.25
CA ARG A 484 -8.73 16.15 -35.29
C ARG A 484 -9.72 14.98 -35.27
N GLY A 485 -10.90 15.17 -34.68
CA GLY A 485 -12.00 14.20 -34.63
C GLY A 485 -12.48 13.94 -33.18
N ALA A 486 -13.55 13.17 -33.08
CA ALA A 486 -14.08 12.75 -31.79
C ALA A 486 -13.09 11.87 -31.06
N ARG A 487 -12.99 12.07 -29.75
CA ARG A 487 -12.10 11.30 -28.87
C ARG A 487 -12.85 11.01 -27.58
N LYS A 488 -12.62 9.82 -27.01
CA LYS A 488 -13.12 9.44 -25.71
C LYS A 488 -12.04 9.57 -24.65
N TRP A 489 -10.82 9.17 -24.99
CA TRP A 489 -9.68 9.20 -24.10
C TRP A 489 -8.36 9.24 -24.88
N PHE A 490 -7.29 9.66 -24.21
CA PHE A 490 -5.93 9.54 -24.73
C PHE A 490 -4.96 9.43 -23.56
N ARG A 491 -3.86 8.72 -23.77
CA ARG A 491 -2.76 8.58 -22.81
C ARG A 491 -1.41 8.59 -23.53
N THR A 492 -0.35 8.60 -22.74
CA THR A 492 1.01 8.41 -23.25
C THR A 492 1.64 7.20 -22.62
N ASP A 493 2.39 6.46 -23.43
CA ASP A 493 3.23 5.36 -23.01
C ASP A 493 4.70 5.69 -23.34
N VAL A 494 5.64 5.03 -22.67
CA VAL A 494 7.07 5.12 -23.03
C VAL A 494 7.56 3.75 -23.48
N ARG A 495 8.29 3.73 -24.59
CA ARG A 495 8.99 2.53 -25.07
C ARG A 495 10.47 2.63 -24.84
N ARG A 496 11.10 1.47 -24.60
CA ARG A 496 12.54 1.30 -24.54
C ARG A 496 13.18 1.46 -25.94
N PRO A 497 14.49 1.60 -26.00
CA PRO A 497 15.22 1.61 -27.28
C PRO A 497 14.99 0.35 -28.16
N ASP A 498 14.72 -0.80 -27.52
CA ASP A 498 14.41 -2.05 -28.19
C ASP A 498 12.95 -2.18 -28.66
N GLY A 499 12.11 -1.16 -28.41
CA GLY A 499 10.73 -1.10 -28.83
C GLY A 499 9.73 -1.69 -27.84
N ARG A 500 10.15 -2.38 -26.76
CA ARG A 500 9.26 -2.90 -25.73
C ARG A 500 8.67 -1.79 -24.85
N LEU A 501 7.48 -2.02 -24.30
CA LEU A 501 6.87 -1.10 -23.33
C LEU A 501 7.77 -0.94 -22.10
N TRP A 502 7.83 0.27 -21.59
CA TRP A 502 8.58 0.65 -20.40
C TRP A 502 7.67 1.26 -19.35
N LEU A 503 6.93 2.32 -19.71
CA LEU A 503 5.94 2.95 -18.86
C LEU A 503 4.59 2.99 -19.57
N ILE A 504 3.50 2.79 -18.82
CA ILE A 504 2.12 2.89 -19.31
C ILE A 504 1.40 3.95 -18.48
N GLY A 505 0.99 5.04 -19.13
CA GLY A 505 0.25 6.12 -18.45
C GLY A 505 -1.24 5.85 -18.36
N ASN A 506 -1.90 6.46 -17.38
CA ASN A 506 -3.35 6.51 -17.31
C ASN A 506 -3.93 7.62 -18.24
N PRO A 507 -5.18 7.49 -18.69
CA PRO A 507 -5.73 8.38 -19.68
C PRO A 507 -6.18 9.73 -19.11
N ILE A 508 -6.21 10.74 -19.98
CA ILE A 508 -7.09 11.91 -19.87
C ILE A 508 -8.34 11.61 -20.70
N TYR A 509 -9.51 11.84 -20.11
CA TYR A 509 -10.80 11.58 -20.74
C TYR A 509 -11.33 12.83 -21.45
N VAL A 510 -12.16 12.65 -22.49
CA VAL A 510 -12.83 13.73 -23.23
C VAL A 510 -14.33 13.51 -23.16
N ARG A 511 -15.06 14.35 -22.42
CA ARG A 511 -16.49 14.20 -22.14
C ARG A 511 -17.23 15.52 -21.87
#